data_140b79d188bacbe7ac05c523fc5e277d
#
_entry.id   140b79d188bacbe7ac05c523fc5e277d
#
_cell.length_a   1.000
_cell.length_b   1.000
_cell.length_c   1.000
_cell.angle_alpha   90.00
_cell.angle_beta   90.00
_cell.angle_gamma   90.00
#
_symmetry.space_group_name_H-M   'P 1'
#
loop_
_entity.id
_entity.type
_entity.pdbx_description
1 polymer ?
#
loop_
_entity_poly.entity_id
_entity_poly.type
_entity_poly.pdbx_seq_one_letter_code
_entity_poly.pdbx_strand_id
1 'polypeptide(L)'
;SGLAASMESMRLVARLTQVLAWLLTHRAVHAGEMSIAEATEPERRLGGRDLCAKDSSDAAKTLPDELQSLLARSHSLYLRIARLDDQATARAEGGAVASGGPRLQ
;
A
#
# COMPACT_ATOMS: atom_id res chain seq x y z
N SER A 1 -6.49 -13.49 23.15
CA SER A 1 -5.48 -13.18 24.16
C SER A 1 -4.90 -11.78 23.92
N GLY A 2 -4.24 -11.24 24.96
CA GLY A 2 -3.60 -9.94 24.83
C GLY A 2 -2.52 -9.90 23.75
N LEU A 3 -1.81 -11.01 23.55
CA LEU A 3 -0.78 -11.08 22.52
C LEU A 3 -1.41 -10.98 21.13
N ALA A 4 -2.51 -11.70 20.89
CA ALA A 4 -3.18 -11.64 19.59
C ALA A 4 -3.67 -10.22 19.31
N ALA A 5 -4.26 -9.56 20.30
CA ALA A 5 -4.73 -8.19 20.17
C ALA A 5 -3.59 -7.24 19.85
N SER A 6 -2.45 -7.39 20.54
CA SER A 6 -1.28 -6.54 20.31
C SER A 6 -0.73 -6.71 18.88
N MET A 7 -0.60 -7.96 18.43
CA MET A 7 -0.05 -8.23 17.10
C MET A 7 -0.97 -7.70 16.00
N GLU A 8 -2.28 -7.89 16.14
CA GLU A 8 -3.22 -7.40 15.13
C GLU A 8 -3.32 -5.88 15.15
N SER A 9 -3.22 -5.26 16.33
CA SER A 9 -3.20 -3.81 16.42
C SER A 9 -1.97 -3.22 15.73
N MET A 10 -0.82 -3.86 15.90
CA MET A 10 0.41 -3.44 15.21
C MET A 10 0.27 -3.57 13.71
N ARG A 11 -0.35 -4.65 13.23
CA ARG A 11 -0.61 -4.83 11.81
C ARG A 11 -1.56 -3.76 11.27
N LEU A 12 -2.60 -3.44 12.02
CA LEU A 12 -3.54 -2.38 11.65
C LEU A 12 -2.81 -1.05 11.48
N VAL A 13 -2.01 -0.67 12.48
CA VAL A 13 -1.26 0.58 12.44
C VAL A 13 -0.29 0.59 11.25
N ALA A 14 0.39 -0.52 11.02
CA ALA A 14 1.33 -0.62 9.89
C ALA A 14 0.62 -0.42 8.56
N ARG A 15 -0.56 -1.05 8.37
CA ARG A 15 -1.35 -0.87 7.14
C ARG A 15 -1.73 0.58 6.94
N LEU A 16 -2.26 1.23 7.97
CA LEU A 16 -2.72 2.60 7.85
C LEU A 16 -1.57 3.57 7.61
N THR A 17 -0.44 3.34 8.25
CA THR A 17 0.76 4.16 8.06
C THR A 17 1.26 4.06 6.62
N GLN A 18 1.34 2.85 6.08
CA GLN A 18 1.81 2.65 4.71
C GLN A 18 0.84 3.24 3.70
N VAL A 19 -0.45 3.03 3.90
CA VAL A 19 -1.48 3.58 3.00
C VAL A 19 -1.42 5.11 3.01
N LEU A 20 -1.30 5.72 4.20
CA LEU A 20 -1.23 7.17 4.30
C LEU A 20 0.01 7.72 3.58
N ALA A 21 1.16 7.12 3.80
CA ALA A 21 2.39 7.56 3.14
C ALA A 21 2.26 7.47 1.62
N TRP A 22 1.67 6.38 1.11
CA TRP A 22 1.45 6.21 -0.32
C TRP A 22 0.50 7.28 -0.87
N LEU A 23 -0.60 7.53 -0.16
CA LEU A 23 -1.57 8.54 -0.59
C LEU A 23 -0.96 9.94 -0.63
N LEU A 24 -0.14 10.28 0.36
CA LEU A 24 0.54 11.57 0.37
C LEU A 24 1.52 11.70 -0.80
N THR A 25 2.24 10.65 -1.12
CA THR A 25 3.16 10.63 -2.26
C THR A 25 2.39 10.89 -3.56
N HIS A 26 1.28 10.18 -3.76
CA HIS A 26 0.52 10.33 -5.00
C HIS A 26 -0.28 11.64 -5.05
N ARG A 27 -0.62 12.19 -3.89
CA ARG A 27 -1.18 13.54 -3.84
C ARG A 27 -0.16 14.56 -4.35
N ALA A 28 1.10 14.38 -3.98
CA ALA A 28 2.17 15.27 -4.46
C ALA A 28 2.33 15.19 -5.99
N VAL A 29 2.14 14.00 -6.56
CA VAL A 29 2.15 13.85 -8.03
C VAL A 29 1.04 14.68 -8.66
N HIS A 30 -0.18 14.56 -8.13
CA HIS A 30 -1.32 15.31 -8.66
C HIS A 30 -1.17 16.83 -8.50
N ALA A 31 -0.46 17.26 -7.45
CA ALA A 31 -0.20 18.67 -7.22
C ALA A 31 0.97 19.21 -8.06
N GLY A 32 1.63 18.36 -8.82
CA GLY A 32 2.77 18.77 -9.65
C GLY A 32 4.07 18.94 -8.87
N GLU A 33 4.11 18.47 -7.62
CA GLU A 33 5.29 18.62 -6.76
C GLU A 33 6.25 17.44 -6.92
N MET A 34 5.82 16.39 -7.57
CA MET A 34 6.60 15.17 -7.74
C MET A 34 6.20 14.51 -9.06
N SER A 35 7.15 13.93 -9.78
CA SER A 35 6.85 13.20 -11.00
C SER A 35 6.38 11.78 -10.65
N ILE A 36 5.68 11.14 -11.58
CA ILE A 36 5.27 9.75 -11.39
C ILE A 36 6.50 8.83 -11.34
N ALA A 37 7.56 9.16 -12.03
CA ALA A 37 8.79 8.38 -11.98
C ALA A 37 9.38 8.41 -10.57
N GLU A 38 9.39 9.59 -9.94
CA GLU A 38 9.87 9.71 -8.55
C GLU A 38 8.95 8.95 -7.58
N ALA A 39 7.65 9.05 -7.79
CA ALA A 39 6.66 8.42 -6.90
C ALA A 39 6.69 6.89 -6.97
N THR A 40 7.20 6.32 -8.06
CA THR A 40 7.26 4.88 -8.23
C THR A 40 8.66 4.31 -7.99
N GLU A 41 9.57 5.11 -7.47
CA GLU A 41 10.87 4.62 -7.04
C GLU A 41 10.68 3.62 -5.89
N PRO A 42 11.57 2.61 -5.78
CA PRO A 42 11.39 1.55 -4.78
C PRO A 42 11.14 2.04 -3.36
N GLU A 43 11.84 3.10 -2.93
CA GLU A 43 11.70 3.62 -1.56
C GLU A 43 10.38 4.34 -1.33
N ARG A 44 9.65 4.67 -2.39
CA ARG A 44 8.35 5.36 -2.28
C ARG A 44 7.16 4.45 -2.54
N ARG A 45 7.43 3.19 -2.90
CA ARG A 45 6.37 2.22 -3.12
C ARG A 45 5.75 1.80 -1.79
N LEU A 46 4.55 1.24 -1.88
CA LEU A 46 3.85 0.74 -0.69
C LEU A 46 4.71 -0.32 0.00
N GLY A 47 5.10 -0.07 1.24
CA GLY A 47 5.95 -0.96 2.01
C GLY A 47 5.16 -1.90 2.91
N GLY A 48 5.89 -2.75 3.60
CA GLY A 48 5.31 -3.64 4.61
C GLY A 48 4.46 -4.76 4.03
N ARG A 49 4.64 -5.12 2.78
CA ARG A 49 3.76 -6.10 2.12
C ARG A 49 3.74 -7.45 2.80
N ASP A 50 4.87 -7.90 3.33
CA ASP A 50 4.93 -9.18 4.01
C ASP A 50 4.04 -9.24 5.24
N LEU A 51 3.97 -8.14 5.99
CA LEU A 51 3.17 -8.08 7.21
C LEU A 51 1.73 -7.65 6.90
N CYS A 52 1.58 -6.62 6.08
CA CYS A 52 0.30 -5.92 5.91
C CYS A 52 -0.65 -6.63 4.94
N ALA A 53 -0.12 -7.37 3.98
CA ALA A 53 -0.96 -8.08 3.01
C ALA A 53 -1.56 -9.37 3.58
N LYS A 54 -1.01 -9.88 4.68
CA LYS A 54 -1.53 -11.09 5.30
C LYS A 54 -2.88 -10.82 5.97
N ASP A 55 -3.77 -11.79 5.85
CA ASP A 55 -5.03 -11.73 6.56
C ASP A 55 -4.83 -11.95 8.06
N SER A 56 -5.85 -11.64 8.83
CA SER A 56 -5.82 -11.82 10.28
C SER A 56 -5.64 -13.28 10.64
N SER A 57 -4.92 -13.53 11.73
CA SER A 57 -4.73 -14.88 12.24
C SER A 57 -6.04 -15.43 12.81
N ASP A 58 -6.11 -16.76 12.98
CA ASP A 58 -7.27 -17.38 13.61
C ASP A 58 -7.49 -16.86 15.04
N ALA A 59 -6.41 -16.50 15.73
CA ALA A 59 -6.51 -15.93 17.06
C ALA A 59 -7.26 -14.59 17.07
N ALA A 60 -7.28 -13.89 15.95
CA ALA A 60 -8.02 -12.64 15.86
C ALA A 60 -9.52 -12.82 15.97
N LYS A 61 -10.03 -14.02 15.70
CA LYS A 61 -11.46 -14.32 15.82
C LYS A 61 -12.00 -14.20 17.24
N THR A 62 -11.10 -14.20 18.23
CA THR A 62 -11.49 -14.02 19.63
C THR A 62 -11.55 -12.57 20.03
N LEU A 63 -11.20 -11.64 19.14
CA LEU A 63 -11.19 -10.21 19.43
C LEU A 63 -12.60 -9.64 19.31
N PRO A 64 -12.87 -8.46 19.91
CA PRO A 64 -14.16 -7.81 19.77
C PRO A 64 -14.53 -7.58 18.31
N ASP A 65 -15.83 -7.65 18.01
CA ASP A 65 -16.34 -7.52 16.64
C ASP A 65 -15.89 -6.22 15.97
N GLU A 66 -15.86 -5.12 16.72
CA GLU A 66 -15.43 -3.83 16.16
C GLU A 66 -13.99 -3.88 15.69
N LEU A 67 -13.13 -4.53 16.46
CA LEU A 67 -11.73 -4.66 16.07
C LEU A 67 -11.59 -5.59 14.87
N GLN A 68 -12.35 -6.70 14.85
CA GLN A 68 -12.34 -7.59 13.69
C GLN A 68 -12.78 -6.86 12.43
N SER A 69 -13.79 -5.99 12.54
CA SER A 69 -14.26 -5.19 11.41
C SER A 69 -13.18 -4.23 10.92
N LEU A 70 -12.48 -3.56 11.83
CA LEU A 70 -11.39 -2.66 11.46
C LEU A 70 -10.25 -3.43 10.77
N LEU A 71 -9.93 -4.59 11.29
CA LEU A 71 -8.87 -5.43 10.69
C LEU A 71 -9.23 -5.83 9.26
N ALA A 72 -10.48 -6.25 9.04
CA ALA A 72 -10.94 -6.65 7.71
C ALA A 72 -10.92 -5.47 6.75
N ARG A 73 -11.39 -4.31 7.21
CA ARG A 73 -11.45 -3.11 6.36
C ARG A 73 -10.05 -2.59 6.03
N SER A 74 -9.14 -2.60 7.00
CA SER A 74 -7.77 -2.16 6.75
C SER A 74 -7.05 -3.11 5.80
N HIS A 75 -7.32 -4.40 5.90
CA HIS A 75 -6.76 -5.40 5.00
C HIS A 75 -7.23 -5.15 3.56
N SER A 76 -8.54 -4.97 3.37
CA SER A 76 -9.11 -4.69 2.06
C SER A 76 -8.55 -3.40 1.46
N LEU A 77 -8.44 -2.36 2.26
CA LEU A 77 -7.88 -1.08 1.82
C LEU A 77 -6.42 -1.26 1.41
N TYR A 78 -5.63 -1.93 2.23
CA TYR A 78 -4.23 -2.15 1.93
C TYR A 78 -4.04 -2.90 0.60
N LEU A 79 -4.82 -3.95 0.37
CA LEU A 79 -4.74 -4.72 -0.87
C LEU A 79 -5.14 -3.88 -2.08
N ARG A 80 -6.12 -3.00 -1.93
CA ARG A 80 -6.52 -2.08 -3.00
C ARG A 80 -5.37 -1.14 -3.35
N ILE A 81 -4.73 -0.55 -2.34
CA ILE A 81 -3.62 0.36 -2.57
C ILE A 81 -2.43 -0.38 -3.19
N ALA A 82 -2.17 -1.62 -2.76
CA ALA A 82 -1.11 -2.43 -3.34
C ALA A 82 -1.33 -2.63 -4.85
N ARG A 83 -2.57 -2.88 -5.26
CA ARG A 83 -2.89 -3.01 -6.68
C ARG A 83 -2.67 -1.71 -7.44
N LEU A 84 -3.08 -0.59 -6.84
CA LEU A 84 -2.88 0.73 -7.45
C LEU A 84 -1.40 1.06 -7.57
N ASP A 85 -0.62 0.71 -6.57
CA ASP A 85 0.83 0.91 -6.59
C ASP A 85 1.48 0.10 -7.72
N ASP A 86 1.09 -1.16 -7.86
CA ASP A 86 1.60 -2.01 -8.93
C ASP A 86 1.21 -1.46 -10.31
N GLN A 87 -0.02 -0.98 -10.45
CA GLN A 87 -0.49 -0.40 -11.71
C GLN A 87 0.25 0.90 -12.04
N ALA A 88 0.46 1.76 -11.05
CA ALA A 88 1.18 3.02 -11.26
C ALA A 88 2.62 2.75 -11.69
N THR A 89 3.27 1.78 -11.05
CA THR A 89 4.64 1.40 -11.38
C THR A 89 4.72 0.82 -12.79
N ALA A 90 3.79 -0.05 -13.14
CA ALA A 90 3.74 -0.64 -14.49
C ALA A 90 3.54 0.43 -15.55
N ARG A 91 2.65 1.40 -15.31
CA ARG A 91 2.42 2.50 -16.24
C ARG A 91 3.65 3.37 -16.40
N ALA A 92 4.34 3.66 -15.30
CA ALA A 92 5.56 4.46 -15.35
C ALA A 92 6.65 3.76 -16.15
N GLU A 93 6.81 2.46 -15.94
CA GLU A 93 7.78 1.66 -16.68
C GLU A 93 7.41 1.52 -18.15
N GLY A 94 6.13 1.27 -18.41
CA GLY A 94 5.62 1.18 -19.77
C GLY A 94 5.73 2.49 -20.50
N GLY A 95 5.40 3.59 -19.83
CA GLY A 95 5.53 4.93 -20.40
C GLY A 95 6.96 5.29 -20.73
N ALA A 96 7.91 4.95 -19.84
CA ALA A 96 9.32 5.20 -20.05
C ALA A 96 9.83 4.40 -21.25
N VAL A 97 9.45 3.13 -21.36
CA VAL A 97 9.83 2.28 -22.50
C VAL A 97 9.23 2.83 -23.79
N ALA A 98 7.94 3.16 -23.77
CA ALA A 98 7.26 3.70 -24.95
C ALA A 98 7.86 5.04 -25.37
N SER A 99 8.24 5.88 -24.42
CA SER A 99 8.86 7.16 -24.71
C SER A 99 10.26 7.00 -25.28
N GLY A 100 11.02 6.04 -24.75
CA GLY A 100 12.38 5.81 -25.22
C GLY A 100 12.43 5.15 -26.59
N GLY A 101 11.62 4.12 -26.78
CA GLY A 101 11.65 3.31 -27.99
C GLY A 101 11.31 4.08 -29.27
N PRO A 102 10.13 4.70 -29.36
CA PRO A 102 9.74 5.38 -30.58
C PRO A 102 10.64 6.53 -30.99
N ARG A 103 11.28 7.14 -30.03
CA ARG A 103 12.09 8.31 -30.30
C ARG A 103 13.46 8.01 -30.91
N LEU A 104 13.73 6.75 -31.13
CA LEU A 104 14.98 6.37 -31.76
C LEU A 104 15.03 6.70 -33.23
N GLN A 105 13.91 6.98 -33.85
CA GLN A 105 13.92 7.45 -35.21
C GLN A 105 13.98 8.93 -35.33
#